data_9a275222f39057bf830146e7fc67ec15
#
_entry.id   9a275222f39057bf830146e7fc67ec15
#
_cell.length_a   1.000
_cell.length_b   1.000
_cell.length_c   1.000
_cell.angle_alpha   90.00
_cell.angle_beta   90.00
_cell.angle_gamma   90.00
#
_symmetry.space_group_name_H-M   'P 1'
#
loop_
_entity.id
_entity.type
_entity.pdbx_description
1 polymer ?
#
loop_
_entity_poly.entity_id
_entity_poly.type
_entity_poly.pdbx_seq_one_letter_code
_entity_poly.pdbx_strand_id
1 'polypeptide(L)'
;VPDRSKIEWTDATWNPIRGCSRVSEGCKNCYAEKIAARFSGPGQPYEGLAIMKREPGEESAGDPRWTGEVRLIPELLDQPLRWNRPRKIFVNSMSDLFHEKVPNDWIDRIFAVMALCPHHTFQILTKRPERMRKYFDYHSRDVQVSMAVYRIGLPDAEIQEKKLVPLIEDKMGAGPLPHVWLGVSVEGQRTADERVPILSNTPAAVRFVSYEPAIGPVDWCGFHGLHWVICGGESGPGARPMDPAWARNALYRCHQSGVPFFFKQWGEWLHISQMPAAFTPEELERVSFKTVMNNQGDGVMYFRVGKKRAGRALDGVEYSEFPR
;
A
#
# COMPACT_ATOMS: atom_id res chain seq x y z
N VAL A 1 14.51 -13.03 -7.11
CA VAL A 1 13.49 -12.30 -6.32
C VAL A 1 12.75 -13.34 -5.51
N PRO A 2 12.60 -13.21 -4.18
CA PRO A 2 11.89 -14.19 -3.39
C PRO A 2 10.44 -14.29 -3.88
N ASP A 3 9.99 -15.50 -4.12
CA ASP A 3 8.69 -15.86 -4.69
C ASP A 3 7.51 -15.63 -3.72
N ARG A 4 7.78 -15.10 -2.51
CA ARG A 4 6.78 -14.84 -1.48
C ARG A 4 6.98 -13.46 -0.86
N SER A 5 5.89 -12.71 -0.75
CA SER A 5 5.84 -11.48 0.00
C SER A 5 5.89 -11.75 1.51
N LYS A 6 6.47 -10.79 2.27
CA LYS A 6 6.34 -10.74 3.73
C LYS A 6 5.20 -9.81 4.18
N ILE A 7 4.44 -9.28 3.23
CA ILE A 7 3.28 -8.43 3.48
C ILE A 7 2.09 -9.37 3.66
N GLU A 8 1.42 -9.29 4.77
CA GLU A 8 0.47 -10.27 5.28
C GLU A 8 -0.79 -10.43 4.41
N TRP A 9 -1.14 -9.41 3.62
CA TRP A 9 -2.34 -9.38 2.79
C TRP A 9 -2.08 -9.62 1.30
N THR A 10 -0.86 -9.99 0.90
CA THR A 10 -0.49 -10.25 -0.50
C THR A 10 0.52 -11.40 -0.63
N ASP A 11 0.46 -12.14 -1.73
CA ASP A 11 1.34 -13.30 -1.97
C ASP A 11 2.68 -12.88 -2.59
N ALA A 12 2.68 -11.83 -3.43
CA ALA A 12 3.85 -11.35 -4.14
C ALA A 12 3.85 -9.82 -4.27
N THR A 13 5.00 -9.25 -4.62
CA THR A 13 5.12 -7.85 -5.02
C THR A 13 5.67 -7.75 -6.43
N TRP A 14 5.16 -6.80 -7.20
CA TRP A 14 5.61 -6.48 -8.54
C TRP A 14 5.95 -5.00 -8.64
N ASN A 15 7.21 -4.68 -8.92
CA ASN A 15 7.75 -3.33 -8.86
C ASN A 15 8.35 -2.88 -10.21
N PRO A 16 7.54 -2.73 -11.28
CA PRO A 16 8.02 -2.26 -12.59
C PRO A 16 8.41 -0.78 -12.58
N ILE A 17 8.01 -0.03 -11.55
CA ILE A 17 8.46 1.34 -11.32
C ILE A 17 9.18 1.42 -9.97
N ARG A 18 10.23 2.23 -9.89
CA ARG A 18 10.95 2.56 -8.68
C ARG A 18 11.01 4.07 -8.48
N GLY A 19 11.10 4.49 -7.23
CA GLY A 19 11.16 5.91 -6.86
C GLY A 19 9.80 6.47 -6.47
N CYS A 20 9.81 7.51 -5.63
CA CYS A 20 8.60 8.13 -5.10
C CYS A 20 8.90 9.54 -4.57
N SER A 21 7.89 10.22 -4.02
CA SER A 21 8.00 11.42 -3.19
C SER A 21 7.04 11.36 -2.02
N ARG A 22 7.36 12.04 -0.92
CA ARG A 22 6.49 12.13 0.25
C ARG A 22 5.30 13.04 -0.03
N VAL A 23 4.10 12.66 0.40
CA VAL A 23 2.86 13.44 0.24
C VAL A 23 2.07 13.63 1.52
N SER A 24 2.32 12.83 2.55
CA SER A 24 1.61 12.93 3.83
C SER A 24 2.48 12.48 5.00
N GLU A 25 1.98 12.67 6.23
CA GLU A 25 2.65 12.26 7.46
C GLU A 25 2.93 10.75 7.51
N GLY A 26 2.15 9.91 6.85
CA GLY A 26 2.41 8.48 6.73
C GLY A 26 3.65 8.14 5.90
N CYS A 27 4.20 9.11 5.16
CA CYS A 27 5.47 8.92 4.43
C CYS A 27 6.71 9.16 5.30
N LYS A 28 6.56 9.72 6.50
CA LYS A 28 7.70 10.10 7.37
C LYS A 28 8.62 8.93 7.69
N ASN A 29 8.05 7.77 8.00
CA ASN A 29 8.80 6.56 8.36
C ASN A 29 8.68 5.45 7.30
N CYS A 30 8.50 5.84 6.02
CA CYS A 30 8.28 4.91 4.92
C CYS A 30 9.39 3.85 4.82
N TYR A 31 8.99 2.58 4.86
CA TYR A 31 9.93 1.47 4.75
C TYR A 31 10.61 1.41 3.37
N ALA A 32 9.86 1.76 2.30
CA ALA A 32 10.36 1.74 0.93
C ALA A 32 11.45 2.80 0.74
N GLU A 33 11.28 3.99 1.31
CA GLU A 33 12.28 5.06 1.29
C GLU A 33 13.56 4.65 2.01
N LYS A 34 13.44 4.00 3.18
CA LYS A 34 14.59 3.47 3.94
C LYS A 34 15.36 2.40 3.17
N ILE A 35 14.64 1.46 2.53
CA ILE A 35 15.26 0.43 1.69
C ILE A 35 15.92 1.07 0.47
N ALA A 36 15.24 1.97 -0.22
CA ALA A 36 15.77 2.63 -1.40
C ALA A 36 17.05 3.42 -1.10
N ALA A 37 17.07 4.21 -0.02
CA ALA A 37 18.25 4.96 0.40
C ALA A 37 19.45 4.05 0.75
N ARG A 38 19.19 2.85 1.31
CA ARG A 38 20.25 1.84 1.57
C ARG A 38 20.91 1.31 0.30
N PHE A 39 20.16 1.25 -0.80
CA PHE A 39 20.59 0.70 -2.09
C PHE A 39 20.64 1.78 -3.18
N SER A 40 21.04 3.02 -2.83
CA SER A 40 21.09 4.18 -3.75
C SER A 40 22.53 4.58 -4.16
N GLY A 41 23.54 3.81 -3.77
CA GLY A 41 24.94 4.03 -4.18
C GLY A 41 25.14 3.81 -5.68
N PRO A 42 26.33 4.20 -6.21
CA PRO A 42 26.68 4.02 -7.62
C PRO A 42 26.48 2.58 -8.10
N GLY A 43 25.81 2.38 -9.23
CA GLY A 43 25.51 1.06 -9.81
C GLY A 43 24.42 0.28 -9.07
N GLN A 44 23.83 0.80 -8.01
CA GLN A 44 22.79 0.13 -7.25
C GLN A 44 21.38 0.40 -7.79
N PRO A 45 20.40 -0.48 -7.46
CA PRO A 45 19.05 -0.42 -8.04
C PRO A 45 18.27 0.91 -7.84
N TYR A 46 18.62 1.70 -6.82
CA TYR A 46 17.96 2.96 -6.49
C TYR A 46 18.86 4.19 -6.63
N GLU A 47 19.98 4.05 -7.38
CA GLU A 47 20.85 5.17 -7.70
C GLU A 47 20.07 6.33 -8.32
N GLY A 48 20.20 7.54 -7.74
CA GLY A 48 19.49 8.75 -8.15
C GLY A 48 18.02 8.83 -7.73
N LEU A 49 17.43 7.77 -7.15
CA LEU A 49 16.02 7.75 -6.75
C LEU A 49 15.83 8.03 -5.25
N ALA A 50 16.83 7.76 -4.43
CA ALA A 50 16.82 8.05 -3.00
C ALA A 50 18.22 8.49 -2.54
N ILE A 51 18.26 9.19 -1.42
CA ILE A 51 19.50 9.69 -0.81
C ILE A 51 19.42 9.54 0.72
N MET A 52 20.60 9.53 1.38
CA MET A 52 20.72 9.79 2.81
C MET A 52 20.96 11.28 3.01
N LYS A 53 19.89 12.03 3.34
CA LYS A 53 19.99 13.47 3.59
C LYS A 53 20.67 13.70 4.93
N ARG A 54 21.72 14.49 4.96
CA ARG A 54 22.40 14.97 6.16
C ARG A 54 22.22 16.47 6.29
N GLU A 55 21.93 16.94 7.48
CA GLU A 55 22.00 18.38 7.75
C GLU A 55 23.47 18.80 7.95
N PRO A 56 23.85 20.02 7.56
CA PRO A 56 25.23 20.50 7.75
C PRO A 56 25.65 20.41 9.23
N GLY A 57 26.76 19.74 9.51
CA GLY A 57 27.29 19.54 10.86
C GLY A 57 26.73 18.35 11.62
N GLU A 58 25.88 17.52 11.02
CA GLU A 58 25.33 16.33 11.64
C GLU A 58 26.24 15.11 11.41
N GLU A 59 26.72 14.48 12.51
CA GLU A 59 27.52 13.23 12.47
C GLU A 59 26.63 11.98 12.29
N SER A 60 25.30 12.15 12.29
CA SER A 60 24.35 11.04 12.15
C SER A 60 24.43 10.34 10.79
N ALA A 61 23.91 9.13 10.70
CA ALA A 61 23.85 8.34 9.46
C ALA A 61 23.01 9.02 8.33
N GLY A 62 22.38 10.15 8.63
CA GLY A 62 21.47 10.89 7.75
C GLY A 62 20.04 10.31 7.74
N ASP A 63 19.11 11.09 7.21
CA ASP A 63 17.70 10.72 7.11
C ASP A 63 17.39 10.26 5.67
N PRO A 64 16.83 9.06 5.46
CA PRO A 64 16.49 8.58 4.12
C PRO A 64 15.44 9.48 3.47
N ARG A 65 15.67 9.83 2.22
CA ARG A 65 14.78 10.68 1.42
C ARG A 65 14.67 10.19 -0.02
N TRP A 66 13.44 10.15 -0.53
CA TRP A 66 13.21 10.09 -1.96
C TRP A 66 13.68 11.39 -2.63
N THR A 67 14.22 11.29 -3.84
CA THR A 67 14.58 12.45 -4.68
C THR A 67 13.38 13.05 -5.39
N GLY A 68 12.26 12.29 -5.47
CA GLY A 68 11.11 12.62 -6.30
C GLY A 68 11.28 12.19 -7.76
N GLU A 69 12.38 11.51 -8.09
CA GLU A 69 12.55 10.88 -9.39
C GLU A 69 11.92 9.48 -9.41
N VAL A 70 11.45 9.08 -10.60
CA VAL A 70 10.87 7.76 -10.85
C VAL A 70 11.52 7.12 -12.07
N ARG A 71 11.59 5.79 -12.08
CA ARG A 71 12.21 5.02 -13.16
C ARG A 71 11.38 3.80 -13.51
N LEU A 72 11.07 3.60 -14.80
CA LEU A 72 10.54 2.33 -15.29
C LEU A 72 11.67 1.30 -15.33
N ILE A 73 11.35 0.06 -14.99
CA ILE A 73 12.25 -1.09 -15.01
C ILE A 73 11.71 -2.09 -16.03
N PRO A 74 12.09 -1.95 -17.32
CA PRO A 74 11.49 -2.73 -18.41
C PRO A 74 11.58 -4.24 -18.20
N GLU A 75 12.67 -4.74 -17.59
CA GLU A 75 12.94 -6.16 -17.34
C GLU A 75 11.96 -6.77 -16.32
N LEU A 76 11.22 -5.95 -15.60
CA LEU A 76 10.21 -6.39 -14.62
C LEU A 76 8.78 -6.30 -15.16
N LEU A 77 8.57 -5.67 -16.32
CA LEU A 77 7.21 -5.47 -16.85
C LEU A 77 6.48 -6.79 -17.08
N ASP A 78 7.13 -7.77 -17.69
CA ASP A 78 6.55 -9.07 -18.04
C ASP A 78 6.57 -10.10 -16.89
N GLN A 79 7.05 -9.71 -15.70
CA GLN A 79 7.21 -10.64 -14.58
C GLN A 79 5.92 -11.40 -14.21
N PRO A 80 4.73 -10.79 -14.13
CA PRO A 80 3.49 -11.51 -13.82
C PRO A 80 3.11 -12.56 -14.87
N LEU A 81 3.46 -12.35 -16.14
CA LEU A 81 3.19 -13.30 -17.22
C LEU A 81 3.94 -14.64 -17.05
N ARG A 82 5.02 -14.64 -16.30
CA ARG A 82 5.84 -15.84 -15.99
C ARG A 82 5.34 -16.63 -14.79
N TRP A 83 4.34 -16.12 -14.07
CA TRP A 83 3.77 -16.79 -12.89
C TRP A 83 2.53 -17.61 -13.25
N ASN A 84 2.66 -18.92 -13.22
CA ASN A 84 1.57 -19.84 -13.63
C ASN A 84 0.50 -20.06 -12.54
N ARG A 85 0.84 -19.85 -11.26
CA ARG A 85 -0.09 -20.06 -10.14
C ARG A 85 -0.79 -18.75 -9.80
N PRO A 86 -2.12 -18.75 -9.56
CA PRO A 86 -2.84 -17.58 -9.08
C PRO A 86 -2.18 -16.95 -7.85
N ARG A 87 -2.08 -15.64 -7.83
CA ARG A 87 -1.47 -14.86 -6.72
C ARG A 87 -2.22 -13.56 -6.52
N LYS A 88 -2.28 -13.10 -5.27
CA LYS A 88 -2.51 -11.69 -4.94
C LYS A 88 -1.18 -10.96 -5.07
N ILE A 89 -1.12 -9.92 -5.89
CA ILE A 89 0.11 -9.21 -6.25
C ILE A 89 -0.04 -7.73 -5.88
N PHE A 90 0.79 -7.27 -4.93
CA PHE A 90 0.87 -5.85 -4.61
C PHE A 90 1.74 -5.14 -5.66
N VAL A 91 1.13 -4.24 -6.43
CA VAL A 91 1.79 -3.50 -7.50
C VAL A 91 2.47 -2.26 -6.92
N ASN A 92 3.75 -2.09 -7.24
CA ASN A 92 4.55 -0.93 -6.85
C ASN A 92 4.66 -0.70 -5.33
N SER A 93 5.02 -1.75 -4.58
CA SER A 93 5.31 -1.63 -3.14
C SER A 93 6.50 -0.72 -2.81
N MET A 94 7.35 -0.39 -3.81
CA MET A 94 8.55 0.45 -3.70
C MET A 94 8.43 1.77 -4.48
N SER A 95 7.20 2.17 -4.86
CA SER A 95 6.87 3.40 -5.58
C SER A 95 5.37 3.68 -5.43
N ASP A 96 4.85 4.66 -6.17
CA ASP A 96 3.42 4.90 -6.34
C ASP A 96 3.11 4.93 -7.83
N LEU A 97 2.22 4.05 -8.31
CA LEU A 97 1.86 3.93 -9.73
C LEU A 97 1.31 5.24 -10.29
N PHE A 98 0.64 6.03 -9.45
CA PHE A 98 0.04 7.32 -9.82
C PHE A 98 0.89 8.52 -9.40
N HIS A 99 2.22 8.33 -9.24
CA HIS A 99 3.13 9.45 -9.02
C HIS A 99 3.08 10.44 -10.19
N GLU A 100 3.20 11.73 -9.93
CA GLU A 100 3.03 12.82 -10.90
C GLU A 100 3.98 12.70 -12.10
N LYS A 101 5.20 12.19 -11.86
CA LYS A 101 6.21 11.98 -12.90
C LYS A 101 6.07 10.64 -13.65
N VAL A 102 5.12 9.77 -13.29
CA VAL A 102 4.86 8.55 -14.03
C VAL A 102 4.00 8.87 -15.25
N PRO A 103 4.53 8.72 -16.49
CA PRO A 103 3.76 8.95 -17.71
C PRO A 103 2.58 7.96 -17.82
N ASN A 104 1.49 8.38 -18.46
CA ASN A 104 0.36 7.48 -18.72
C ASN A 104 0.78 6.22 -19.50
N ASP A 105 1.72 6.36 -20.45
CA ASP A 105 2.26 5.23 -21.21
C ASP A 105 2.83 4.10 -20.32
N TRP A 106 3.50 4.44 -19.22
CA TRP A 106 3.99 3.40 -18.28
C TRP A 106 2.84 2.73 -17.55
N ILE A 107 1.82 3.51 -17.17
CA ILE A 107 0.62 2.97 -16.52
C ILE A 107 -0.13 2.06 -17.49
N ASP A 108 -0.29 2.47 -18.76
CA ASP A 108 -0.94 1.69 -19.81
C ASP A 108 -0.26 0.32 -20.02
N ARG A 109 1.09 0.28 -20.05
CA ARG A 109 1.86 -0.99 -20.14
C ARG A 109 1.63 -1.90 -18.94
N ILE A 110 1.56 -1.33 -17.74
CA ILE A 110 1.32 -2.08 -16.51
C ILE A 110 -0.10 -2.65 -16.51
N PHE A 111 -1.11 -1.86 -16.94
CA PHE A 111 -2.49 -2.33 -17.09
C PHE A 111 -2.63 -3.39 -18.18
N ALA A 112 -1.90 -3.28 -19.30
CA ALA A 112 -1.87 -4.29 -20.34
C ALA A 112 -1.35 -5.65 -19.81
N VAL A 113 -0.27 -5.64 -19.02
CA VAL A 113 0.22 -6.87 -18.37
C VAL A 113 -0.81 -7.43 -17.39
N MET A 114 -1.45 -6.58 -16.59
CA MET A 114 -2.49 -7.05 -15.67
C MET A 114 -3.68 -7.68 -16.43
N ALA A 115 -4.13 -7.06 -17.51
CA ALA A 115 -5.23 -7.57 -18.33
C ALA A 115 -4.90 -8.94 -18.96
N LEU A 116 -3.64 -9.18 -19.34
CA LEU A 116 -3.15 -10.47 -19.86
C LEU A 116 -3.05 -11.55 -18.79
N CYS A 117 -3.17 -11.21 -17.50
CA CYS A 117 -3.02 -12.13 -16.37
C CYS A 117 -4.30 -12.24 -15.53
N PRO A 118 -5.47 -12.60 -16.09
CA PRO A 118 -6.74 -12.61 -15.35
C PRO A 118 -6.81 -13.64 -14.22
N HIS A 119 -5.87 -14.57 -14.16
CA HIS A 119 -5.74 -15.57 -13.09
C HIS A 119 -5.08 -15.01 -11.82
N HIS A 120 -4.46 -13.83 -11.88
CA HIS A 120 -3.92 -13.12 -10.72
C HIS A 120 -4.91 -12.08 -10.20
N THR A 121 -4.77 -11.69 -8.94
CA THR A 121 -5.40 -10.49 -8.37
C THR A 121 -4.34 -9.42 -8.17
N PHE A 122 -4.50 -8.26 -8.79
CA PHE A 122 -3.58 -7.14 -8.64
C PHE A 122 -4.12 -6.10 -7.67
N GLN A 123 -3.32 -5.74 -6.69
CA GLN A 123 -3.68 -4.81 -5.62
C GLN A 123 -2.84 -3.54 -5.80
N ILE A 124 -3.46 -2.45 -6.22
CA ILE A 124 -2.81 -1.16 -6.44
C ILE A 124 -3.17 -0.24 -5.27
N LEU A 125 -2.17 0.32 -4.61
CA LEU A 125 -2.33 1.24 -3.50
C LEU A 125 -1.66 2.56 -3.81
N THR A 126 -2.37 3.68 -3.63
CA THR A 126 -1.84 5.02 -3.89
C THR A 126 -2.16 5.99 -2.76
N LYS A 127 -1.35 7.05 -2.65
CA LYS A 127 -1.63 8.25 -1.88
C LYS A 127 -2.05 9.44 -2.76
N ARG A 128 -2.28 9.18 -4.06
CA ARG A 128 -2.59 10.18 -5.11
C ARG A 128 -3.90 9.82 -5.82
N PRO A 129 -5.04 9.85 -5.11
CA PRO A 129 -6.31 9.42 -5.66
C PRO A 129 -6.79 10.29 -6.82
N GLU A 130 -6.49 11.60 -6.83
CA GLU A 130 -6.86 12.52 -7.92
C GLU A 130 -6.18 12.11 -9.24
N ARG A 131 -4.88 11.76 -9.17
CA ARG A 131 -4.12 11.31 -10.34
C ARG A 131 -4.63 9.95 -10.82
N MET A 132 -4.99 9.04 -9.89
CA MET A 132 -5.62 7.75 -10.20
C MET A 132 -6.95 7.98 -10.91
N ARG A 133 -7.85 8.77 -10.34
CA ARG A 133 -9.14 9.07 -10.95
C ARG A 133 -8.99 9.70 -12.34
N LYS A 134 -8.14 10.73 -12.47
CA LYS A 134 -7.85 11.40 -13.75
C LYS A 134 -7.33 10.42 -14.82
N TYR A 135 -6.59 9.39 -14.42
CA TYR A 135 -6.15 8.36 -15.36
C TYR A 135 -7.33 7.58 -15.94
N PHE A 136 -8.35 7.24 -15.14
CA PHE A 136 -9.53 6.50 -15.59
C PHE A 136 -10.61 7.38 -16.25
N ASP A 137 -10.59 8.68 -16.08
CA ASP A 137 -11.53 9.61 -16.72
C ASP A 137 -11.24 9.82 -18.24
N TYR A 138 -10.19 9.23 -18.78
CA TYR A 138 -9.80 9.39 -20.18
C TYR A 138 -10.55 8.40 -21.09
N HIS A 139 -11.38 8.93 -22.00
CA HIS A 139 -12.33 8.16 -22.83
C HIS A 139 -11.73 7.09 -23.76
N SER A 140 -10.44 7.13 -24.07
CA SER A 140 -9.79 6.13 -24.95
C SER A 140 -8.74 5.32 -24.18
N ARG A 141 -8.93 5.12 -22.86
CA ARG A 141 -7.94 4.44 -22.04
C ARG A 141 -7.79 2.97 -22.41
N ASP A 142 -8.89 2.31 -22.71
CA ASP A 142 -8.97 0.96 -23.25
C ASP A 142 -8.10 0.78 -24.50
N VAL A 143 -8.24 1.68 -25.48
CA VAL A 143 -7.41 1.68 -26.70
C VAL A 143 -5.94 1.87 -26.37
N GLN A 144 -5.59 2.82 -25.46
CA GLN A 144 -4.20 3.05 -25.09
C GLN A 144 -3.59 1.84 -24.38
N VAL A 145 -4.34 1.16 -23.53
CA VAL A 145 -3.92 -0.07 -22.84
C VAL A 145 -3.75 -1.21 -23.85
N SER A 146 -4.65 -1.38 -24.80
CA SER A 146 -4.51 -2.37 -25.87
C SER A 146 -3.25 -2.13 -26.71
N MET A 147 -3.03 -0.91 -27.16
CA MET A 147 -1.85 -0.54 -27.92
C MET A 147 -0.53 -0.63 -27.13
N ALA A 148 -0.60 -0.61 -25.80
CA ALA A 148 0.58 -0.73 -24.95
C ALA A 148 1.24 -2.11 -25.01
N VAL A 149 0.52 -3.16 -25.45
CA VAL A 149 1.07 -4.51 -25.63
C VAL A 149 2.28 -4.51 -26.57
N TYR A 150 2.22 -3.75 -27.66
CA TYR A 150 3.34 -3.61 -28.58
C TYR A 150 4.56 -2.92 -27.95
N ARG A 151 4.33 -2.03 -27.00
CA ARG A 151 5.38 -1.25 -26.32
C ARG A 151 6.01 -1.99 -25.15
N ILE A 152 5.44 -3.10 -24.72
CA ILE A 152 6.03 -3.97 -23.67
C ILE A 152 7.17 -4.79 -24.27
N GLY A 153 7.17 -5.04 -25.60
CA GLY A 153 8.20 -5.85 -26.28
C GLY A 153 8.02 -7.35 -26.05
N LEU A 154 6.78 -7.81 -25.86
CA LEU A 154 6.49 -9.23 -25.73
C LEU A 154 6.68 -9.93 -27.09
N PRO A 155 7.20 -11.17 -27.12
CA PRO A 155 7.12 -12.00 -28.30
C PRO A 155 5.63 -12.22 -28.66
N ASP A 156 5.34 -12.27 -29.97
CA ASP A 156 3.99 -12.46 -30.49
C ASP A 156 2.97 -11.38 -30.07
N ALA A 157 3.38 -10.10 -30.07
CA ALA A 157 2.53 -8.98 -29.66
C ALA A 157 1.15 -8.96 -30.34
N GLU A 158 1.04 -9.35 -31.64
CA GLU A 158 -0.24 -9.48 -32.34
C GLU A 158 -1.16 -10.54 -31.73
N ILE A 159 -0.60 -11.67 -31.25
CA ILE A 159 -1.38 -12.72 -30.59
C ILE A 159 -1.86 -12.23 -29.23
N GLN A 160 -1.02 -11.49 -28.52
CA GLN A 160 -1.35 -10.90 -27.22
C GLN A 160 -2.42 -9.82 -27.37
N GLU A 161 -2.35 -8.99 -28.41
CA GLU A 161 -3.38 -8.01 -28.72
C GLU A 161 -4.72 -8.67 -29.02
N LYS A 162 -4.75 -9.69 -29.90
CA LYS A 162 -5.98 -10.43 -30.22
C LYS A 162 -6.64 -11.08 -29.01
N LYS A 163 -5.85 -11.42 -27.97
CA LYS A 163 -6.38 -11.91 -26.69
C LYS A 163 -6.86 -10.76 -25.81
N LEU A 164 -6.19 -9.63 -25.86
CA LEU A 164 -6.40 -8.50 -24.98
C LEU A 164 -7.60 -7.65 -25.43
N VAL A 165 -7.76 -7.41 -26.74
CA VAL A 165 -8.84 -6.59 -27.30
C VAL A 165 -10.22 -7.07 -26.82
N PRO A 166 -10.61 -8.36 -26.94
CA PRO A 166 -11.89 -8.82 -26.41
C PRO A 166 -12.02 -8.65 -24.90
N LEU A 167 -10.93 -8.83 -24.14
CA LEU A 167 -10.92 -8.67 -22.67
C LEU A 167 -11.08 -7.21 -22.25
N ILE A 168 -10.57 -6.27 -23.04
CA ILE A 168 -10.65 -4.83 -22.78
C ILE A 168 -11.95 -4.26 -23.30
N GLU A 169 -12.38 -4.59 -24.53
CA GLU A 169 -13.63 -4.13 -25.11
C GLU A 169 -14.85 -4.63 -24.33
N ASP A 170 -14.83 -5.91 -23.91
CA ASP A 170 -15.92 -6.50 -23.13
C ASP A 170 -15.92 -6.02 -21.66
N LYS A 171 -14.77 -5.68 -21.10
CA LYS A 171 -14.63 -5.41 -19.65
C LYS A 171 -14.18 -4.01 -19.28
N MET A 172 -13.44 -3.28 -20.14
CA MET A 172 -13.09 -1.88 -19.87
C MET A 172 -14.07 -0.89 -20.53
N GLY A 173 -14.73 -1.27 -21.62
CA GLY A 173 -15.88 -0.56 -22.17
C GLY A 173 -17.13 -0.69 -21.28
N ALA A 174 -17.21 -1.77 -20.49
CA ALA A 174 -18.29 -2.07 -19.55
C ALA A 174 -17.90 -1.86 -18.06
N GLY A 175 -16.64 -1.55 -17.75
CA GLY A 175 -16.18 -1.36 -16.37
C GLY A 175 -14.71 -1.77 -16.13
N PRO A 176 -14.27 -1.68 -14.86
CA PRO A 176 -12.89 -2.00 -14.48
C PRO A 176 -12.59 -3.50 -14.58
N LEU A 177 -11.32 -3.84 -14.81
CA LEU A 177 -10.83 -5.22 -14.78
C LEU A 177 -11.18 -5.87 -13.43
N PRO A 178 -11.92 -6.99 -13.40
CA PRO A 178 -12.46 -7.57 -12.16
C PRO A 178 -11.39 -8.06 -11.19
N HIS A 179 -10.21 -8.39 -11.67
CA HIS A 179 -9.06 -8.86 -10.91
C HIS A 179 -8.06 -7.74 -10.54
N VAL A 180 -8.38 -6.47 -10.83
CA VAL A 180 -7.59 -5.30 -10.44
C VAL A 180 -8.32 -4.52 -9.36
N TRP A 181 -7.73 -4.49 -8.18
CA TRP A 181 -8.24 -3.81 -7.00
C TRP A 181 -7.53 -2.47 -6.83
N LEU A 182 -8.29 -1.41 -6.62
CA LEU A 182 -7.75 -0.07 -6.39
C LEU A 182 -7.94 0.35 -4.93
N GLY A 183 -6.90 0.90 -4.35
CA GLY A 183 -6.93 1.33 -2.96
C GLY A 183 -6.21 2.65 -2.73
N VAL A 184 -6.55 3.29 -1.60
CA VAL A 184 -5.88 4.47 -1.09
C VAL A 184 -5.35 4.22 0.32
N SER A 185 -4.17 4.79 0.63
CA SER A 185 -3.69 4.82 2.01
C SER A 185 -4.38 5.95 2.77
N VAL A 186 -4.73 5.68 4.03
CA VAL A 186 -5.28 6.63 4.99
C VAL A 186 -4.44 6.57 6.26
N GLU A 187 -4.18 7.71 6.88
CA GLU A 187 -3.38 7.78 8.11
C GLU A 187 -4.17 8.34 9.31
N GLY A 188 -5.25 9.08 9.05
CA GLY A 188 -6.14 9.72 10.01
C GLY A 188 -7.26 10.44 9.28
N GLN A 189 -8.11 11.20 10.00
CA GLN A 189 -9.33 11.81 9.47
C GLN A 189 -9.06 12.65 8.21
N ARG A 190 -8.12 13.59 8.26
CA ARG A 190 -7.83 14.47 7.11
C ARG A 190 -7.58 13.70 5.82
N THR A 191 -6.75 12.65 5.87
CA THR A 191 -6.44 11.85 4.68
C THR A 191 -7.58 10.93 4.26
N ALA A 192 -8.45 10.54 5.20
CA ALA A 192 -9.68 9.83 4.88
C ALA A 192 -10.66 10.72 4.10
N ASP A 193 -10.90 11.94 4.58
CA ASP A 193 -11.78 12.92 3.95
C ASP A 193 -11.29 13.34 2.56
N GLU A 194 -9.96 13.48 2.39
CA GLU A 194 -9.35 13.82 1.12
C GLU A 194 -9.42 12.68 0.10
N ARG A 195 -9.22 11.41 0.53
CA ARG A 195 -8.93 10.31 -0.41
C ARG A 195 -10.06 9.32 -0.63
N VAL A 196 -10.85 9.03 0.41
CA VAL A 196 -11.89 8.00 0.32
C VAL A 196 -13.02 8.40 -0.63
N PRO A 197 -13.54 9.65 -0.62
CA PRO A 197 -14.57 10.06 -1.58
C PRO A 197 -14.12 9.96 -3.04
N ILE A 198 -12.85 10.25 -3.33
CA ILE A 198 -12.31 10.14 -4.69
C ILE A 198 -12.21 8.67 -5.10
N LEU A 199 -11.72 7.79 -4.20
CA LEU A 199 -11.70 6.35 -4.44
C LEU A 199 -13.10 5.81 -4.70
N SER A 200 -14.10 6.19 -3.89
CA SER A 200 -15.48 5.74 -4.04
C SER A 200 -16.07 6.09 -5.41
N ASN A 201 -15.63 7.20 -5.99
CA ASN A 201 -16.03 7.66 -7.31
C ASN A 201 -15.08 7.19 -8.44
N THR A 202 -14.05 6.40 -8.16
CA THR A 202 -13.15 5.84 -9.18
C THR A 202 -13.67 4.47 -9.63
N PRO A 203 -13.77 4.22 -10.96
CA PRO A 203 -14.17 2.91 -11.46
C PRO A 203 -13.19 1.81 -11.01
N ALA A 204 -13.67 0.87 -10.19
CA ALA A 204 -12.89 -0.27 -9.71
C ALA A 204 -13.81 -1.44 -9.35
N ALA A 205 -13.37 -2.67 -9.63
CA ALA A 205 -14.09 -3.88 -9.21
C ALA A 205 -14.09 -4.00 -7.67
N VAL A 206 -12.94 -3.79 -7.07
CA VAL A 206 -12.76 -3.74 -5.62
C VAL A 206 -12.09 -2.42 -5.24
N ARG A 207 -12.70 -1.69 -4.31
CA ARG A 207 -12.14 -0.47 -3.69
C ARG A 207 -11.73 -0.79 -2.28
N PHE A 208 -10.47 -0.52 -1.93
CA PHE A 208 -9.99 -0.79 -0.57
C PHE A 208 -9.27 0.40 0.05
N VAL A 209 -9.29 0.44 1.36
CA VAL A 209 -8.51 1.40 2.14
C VAL A 209 -7.44 0.66 2.92
N SER A 210 -6.19 1.13 2.81
CA SER A 210 -5.13 0.78 3.74
C SER A 210 -4.99 1.89 4.78
N TYR A 211 -5.63 1.71 5.92
CA TYR A 211 -5.47 2.56 7.09
C TYR A 211 -4.14 2.24 7.76
N GLU A 212 -3.07 2.60 7.07
CA GLU A 212 -1.70 2.25 7.42
C GLU A 212 -0.68 3.29 6.90
N PRO A 213 0.15 3.88 7.81
CA PRO A 213 0.08 3.70 9.26
C PRO A 213 -1.12 4.42 9.86
N ALA A 214 -1.86 3.76 10.77
CA ALA A 214 -2.89 4.40 11.56
C ALA A 214 -2.21 5.26 12.65
N ILE A 215 -2.24 6.58 12.47
CA ILE A 215 -1.55 7.55 13.34
C ILE A 215 -2.47 8.65 13.88
N GLY A 216 -3.74 8.56 13.59
CA GLY A 216 -4.82 9.40 14.11
C GLY A 216 -6.17 8.73 13.89
N PRO A 217 -7.21 9.12 14.66
CA PRO A 217 -8.55 8.55 14.51
C PRO A 217 -9.16 8.83 13.14
N VAL A 218 -10.10 7.97 12.74
CA VAL A 218 -10.95 8.15 11.56
C VAL A 218 -12.37 7.86 11.96
N ASP A 219 -13.28 8.79 11.67
CA ASP A 219 -14.71 8.51 11.66
C ASP A 219 -15.08 7.86 10.33
N TRP A 220 -15.40 6.58 10.37
CA TRP A 220 -15.77 5.80 9.20
C TRP A 220 -17.24 6.00 8.78
N CYS A 221 -18.00 6.82 9.49
CA CYS A 221 -19.37 7.18 9.09
C CYS A 221 -19.34 7.94 7.75
N GLY A 222 -20.26 7.58 6.85
CA GLY A 222 -20.40 8.29 5.57
C GLY A 222 -19.44 7.83 4.45
N PHE A 223 -18.49 6.96 4.72
CA PHE A 223 -17.68 6.36 3.66
C PHE A 223 -18.38 5.13 3.07
N HIS A 224 -18.83 5.26 1.83
CA HIS A 224 -19.59 4.23 1.11
C HIS A 224 -18.80 3.66 -0.06
N GLY A 225 -19.23 2.49 -0.55
CA GLY A 225 -18.64 1.86 -1.73
C GLY A 225 -17.25 1.27 -1.51
N LEU A 226 -16.85 1.08 -0.24
CA LEU A 226 -15.65 0.33 0.12
C LEU A 226 -15.96 -1.17 0.16
N HIS A 227 -15.00 -1.96 -0.31
CA HIS A 227 -15.09 -3.41 -0.35
C HIS A 227 -14.07 -4.10 0.57
N TRP A 228 -13.13 -3.35 1.14
CA TRP A 228 -12.12 -3.88 2.07
C TRP A 228 -11.41 -2.76 2.83
N VAL A 229 -11.10 -3.04 4.11
CA VAL A 229 -10.29 -2.15 4.94
C VAL A 229 -9.16 -2.96 5.58
N ILE A 230 -7.93 -2.51 5.36
CA ILE A 230 -6.73 -3.01 6.03
C ILE A 230 -6.36 -2.00 7.10
N CYS A 231 -6.08 -2.43 8.32
CA CYS A 231 -5.65 -1.56 9.43
C CYS A 231 -4.32 -2.03 9.99
N GLY A 232 -3.41 -1.10 10.24
CA GLY A 232 -2.12 -1.44 10.84
C GLY A 232 -1.34 -0.25 11.36
N GLY A 233 -0.53 -0.52 12.40
CA GLY A 233 0.36 0.44 13.01
C GLY A 233 1.68 0.60 12.26
N GLU A 234 2.45 1.61 12.65
CA GLU A 234 3.73 1.98 12.05
C GLU A 234 4.87 1.08 12.54
N SER A 235 5.77 0.69 11.63
CA SER A 235 6.92 -0.17 11.94
C SER A 235 8.25 0.54 11.72
N GLY A 236 9.29 0.06 12.41
CA GLY A 236 10.67 0.49 12.26
C GLY A 236 11.08 1.67 13.14
N PRO A 237 12.32 2.17 13.00
CA PRO A 237 12.82 3.29 13.77
C PRO A 237 11.94 4.53 13.59
N GLY A 238 11.62 5.21 14.69
CA GLY A 238 10.76 6.40 14.68
C GLY A 238 9.27 6.12 14.58
N ALA A 239 8.83 4.84 14.60
CA ALA A 239 7.43 4.47 14.59
C ALA A 239 6.62 5.16 15.69
N ARG A 240 5.40 5.56 15.34
CA ARG A 240 4.41 6.16 16.24
C ARG A 240 3.46 5.07 16.75
N PRO A 241 3.00 5.13 18.00
CA PRO A 241 2.03 4.19 18.52
C PRO A 241 0.66 4.37 17.86
N MET A 242 -0.08 3.26 17.73
CA MET A 242 -1.48 3.23 17.27
C MET A 242 -2.40 2.99 18.47
N ASP A 243 -3.45 3.81 18.60
CA ASP A 243 -4.47 3.61 19.63
C ASP A 243 -5.40 2.44 19.23
N PRO A 244 -5.62 1.46 20.13
CA PRO A 244 -6.57 0.35 19.87
C PRO A 244 -7.99 0.82 19.55
N ALA A 245 -8.43 1.95 20.09
CA ALA A 245 -9.75 2.52 19.81
C ALA A 245 -9.94 2.81 18.32
N TRP A 246 -8.88 3.20 17.61
CA TRP A 246 -8.96 3.46 16.16
C TRP A 246 -9.20 2.19 15.36
N ALA A 247 -8.48 1.11 15.70
CA ALA A 247 -8.66 -0.21 15.06
C ALA A 247 -10.03 -0.81 15.39
N ARG A 248 -10.48 -0.71 16.66
CA ARG A 248 -11.82 -1.17 17.09
C ARG A 248 -12.93 -0.44 16.37
N ASN A 249 -12.81 0.88 16.21
CA ASN A 249 -13.81 1.67 15.45
C ASN A 249 -13.84 1.24 13.99
N ALA A 250 -12.69 1.08 13.32
CA ALA A 250 -12.64 0.59 11.95
C ALA A 250 -13.27 -0.80 11.81
N LEU A 251 -12.93 -1.75 12.68
CA LEU A 251 -13.52 -3.09 12.73
C LEU A 251 -15.05 -3.02 12.90
N TYR A 252 -15.52 -2.28 13.90
CA TYR A 252 -16.95 -2.14 14.19
C TYR A 252 -17.71 -1.62 12.96
N ARG A 253 -17.23 -0.54 12.33
CA ARG A 253 -17.86 0.05 11.16
C ARG A 253 -17.83 -0.86 9.94
N CYS A 254 -16.73 -1.58 9.73
CA CYS A 254 -16.64 -2.59 8.66
C CYS A 254 -17.68 -3.68 8.84
N HIS A 255 -17.82 -4.24 10.04
CA HIS A 255 -18.81 -5.28 10.32
C HIS A 255 -20.25 -4.77 10.17
N GLN A 256 -20.56 -3.54 10.63
CA GLN A 256 -21.88 -2.93 10.46
C GLN A 256 -22.26 -2.75 8.98
N SER A 257 -21.29 -2.53 8.11
CA SER A 257 -21.47 -2.30 6.68
C SER A 257 -21.25 -3.55 5.82
N GLY A 258 -20.95 -4.71 6.42
CA GLY A 258 -20.63 -5.94 5.70
C GLY A 258 -19.33 -5.85 4.88
N VAL A 259 -18.42 -4.95 5.26
CA VAL A 259 -17.11 -4.76 4.62
C VAL A 259 -16.07 -5.64 5.32
N PRO A 260 -15.34 -6.51 4.60
CA PRO A 260 -14.24 -7.28 5.15
C PRO A 260 -13.19 -6.40 5.81
N PHE A 261 -12.69 -6.86 6.98
CA PHE A 261 -11.67 -6.17 7.75
C PHE A 261 -10.43 -7.03 7.93
N PHE A 262 -9.26 -6.44 7.69
CA PHE A 262 -7.97 -7.09 7.85
C PHE A 262 -7.11 -6.32 8.84
N PHE A 263 -6.83 -6.91 9.99
CA PHE A 263 -5.90 -6.33 10.95
C PHE A 263 -4.49 -6.84 10.66
N LYS A 264 -3.65 -5.98 10.11
CA LYS A 264 -2.30 -6.36 9.65
C LYS A 264 -1.33 -6.53 10.81
N GLN A 265 -1.24 -5.54 11.70
CA GLN A 265 -0.26 -5.54 12.80
C GLN A 265 -0.40 -4.29 13.69
N TRP A 266 0.18 -4.38 14.89
CA TRP A 266 0.34 -3.21 15.79
C TRP A 266 1.53 -2.31 15.40
N GLY A 267 2.53 -2.85 14.72
CA GLY A 267 3.79 -2.16 14.43
C GLY A 267 4.83 -2.34 15.53
N GLU A 268 5.59 -1.29 15.83
CA GLU A 268 6.65 -1.35 16.86
C GLU A 268 6.12 -1.24 18.30
N TRP A 269 4.95 -0.64 18.48
CA TRP A 269 4.38 -0.28 19.77
C TRP A 269 3.15 -1.11 20.07
N LEU A 270 3.03 -1.55 21.31
CA LEU A 270 1.86 -2.23 21.81
C LEU A 270 1.26 -1.45 22.98
N HIS A 271 -0.03 -1.18 22.90
CA HIS A 271 -0.80 -0.55 23.96
C HIS A 271 -0.94 -1.52 25.15
N ILE A 272 -0.93 -1.03 26.38
CA ILE A 272 -1.02 -1.86 27.58
C ILE A 272 -2.25 -2.79 27.57
N SER A 273 -3.40 -2.34 27.06
CA SER A 273 -4.62 -3.17 27.00
C SER A 273 -4.55 -4.32 25.99
N GLN A 274 -3.53 -4.34 25.12
CA GLN A 274 -3.33 -5.36 24.10
C GLN A 274 -2.18 -6.32 24.47
N MET A 275 -1.60 -6.15 25.69
CA MET A 275 -0.53 -7.00 26.15
C MET A 275 -1.03 -8.43 26.40
N PRO A 276 -0.47 -9.44 25.72
CA PRO A 276 -0.72 -10.82 26.09
C PRO A 276 -0.21 -11.11 27.50
N ALA A 277 -0.87 -12.05 28.20
CA ALA A 277 -0.44 -12.52 29.51
C ALA A 277 0.98 -13.15 29.52
N ALA A 278 1.53 -13.41 28.35
CA ALA A 278 2.89 -13.94 28.19
C ALA A 278 4.01 -12.89 28.42
N PHE A 279 3.68 -11.60 28.50
CA PHE A 279 4.67 -10.58 28.86
C PHE A 279 4.85 -10.54 30.37
N THR A 280 6.05 -10.85 30.84
CA THR A 280 6.36 -10.75 32.27
C THR A 280 6.69 -9.31 32.68
N PRO A 281 6.51 -8.93 33.96
CA PRO A 281 6.91 -7.62 34.46
C PRO A 281 8.39 -7.29 34.14
N GLU A 282 9.28 -8.27 34.31
CA GLU A 282 10.73 -8.12 34.07
C GLU A 282 11.03 -7.87 32.57
N GLU A 283 10.23 -8.42 31.65
CA GLU A 283 10.34 -8.14 30.23
C GLU A 283 9.88 -6.72 29.89
N LEU A 284 8.81 -6.24 30.54
CA LEU A 284 8.30 -4.87 30.35
C LEU A 284 9.28 -3.82 30.89
N GLU A 285 9.99 -4.08 31.96
CA GLU A 285 11.03 -3.18 32.49
C GLU A 285 12.19 -2.98 31.50
N ARG A 286 12.44 -3.95 30.62
CA ARG A 286 13.54 -3.92 29.65
C ARG A 286 13.18 -3.25 28.30
N VAL A 287 11.93 -2.89 28.09
CA VAL A 287 11.48 -2.24 26.85
C VAL A 287 11.19 -0.77 27.08
N SER A 288 11.48 0.06 26.07
CA SER A 288 11.11 1.47 26.11
C SER A 288 9.60 1.63 26.14
N PHE A 289 9.10 2.53 26.96
CA PHE A 289 7.69 2.88 26.98
C PHE A 289 7.47 4.37 26.69
N LYS A 290 6.25 4.71 26.27
CA LYS A 290 5.76 6.09 26.13
C LYS A 290 4.42 6.21 26.84
N THR A 291 4.24 7.31 27.54
CA THR A 291 2.92 7.74 27.99
C THR A 291 2.36 8.74 26.96
N VAL A 292 1.21 8.45 26.42
CA VAL A 292 0.49 9.33 25.50
C VAL A 292 -0.81 9.73 26.18
N MET A 293 -1.13 11.03 26.20
CA MET A 293 -2.40 11.50 26.73
C MET A 293 -3.52 11.13 25.77
N ASN A 294 -4.55 10.46 26.26
CA ASN A 294 -5.76 10.21 25.49
C ASN A 294 -6.66 11.48 25.42
N ASN A 295 -7.76 11.42 24.69
CA ASN A 295 -8.67 12.55 24.55
C ASN A 295 -9.39 12.95 25.86
N GLN A 296 -9.28 12.13 26.91
CA GLN A 296 -9.83 12.39 28.24
C GLN A 296 -8.81 12.99 29.20
N GLY A 297 -7.56 13.15 28.74
CA GLY A 297 -6.46 13.66 29.56
C GLY A 297 -5.75 12.60 30.40
N ASP A 298 -6.07 11.31 30.24
CA ASP A 298 -5.40 10.23 30.94
C ASP A 298 -4.11 9.81 30.23
N GLY A 299 -3.08 9.53 31.00
CA GLY A 299 -1.83 8.99 30.49
C GLY A 299 -1.95 7.49 30.17
N VAL A 300 -1.86 7.15 28.91
CA VAL A 300 -1.92 5.75 28.43
C VAL A 300 -0.54 5.25 28.03
N MET A 301 -0.17 4.06 28.51
CA MET A 301 1.16 3.48 28.26
C MET A 301 1.20 2.62 27.00
N TYR A 302 2.26 2.84 26.21
CA TYR A 302 2.64 2.04 25.06
C TYR A 302 4.07 1.53 25.25
N PHE A 303 4.29 0.25 24.94
CA PHE A 303 5.57 -0.42 25.06
C PHE A 303 6.14 -0.72 23.69
N ARG A 304 7.41 -0.41 23.48
CA ARG A 304 8.11 -0.68 22.21
C ARG A 304 8.64 -2.10 22.19
N VAL A 305 7.78 -3.04 21.90
CA VAL A 305 8.10 -4.49 21.90
C VAL A 305 8.63 -5.01 20.56
N GLY A 306 8.56 -4.20 19.52
CA GLY A 306 8.92 -4.56 18.15
C GLY A 306 7.80 -5.30 17.40
N LYS A 307 7.74 -5.13 16.07
CA LYS A 307 6.67 -5.64 15.19
C LYS A 307 6.31 -7.11 15.46
N LYS A 308 7.33 -7.98 15.55
CA LYS A 308 7.10 -9.44 15.69
C LYS A 308 6.41 -9.79 17.01
N ARG A 309 6.79 -9.15 18.10
CA ARG A 309 6.22 -9.40 19.43
C ARG A 309 4.89 -8.70 19.62
N ALA A 310 4.70 -7.53 19.04
CA ALA A 310 3.41 -6.83 19.05
C ALA A 310 2.31 -7.64 18.37
N GLY A 311 2.64 -8.43 17.35
CA GLY A 311 1.72 -9.34 16.70
C GLY A 311 0.63 -8.66 15.87
N ARG A 312 -0.45 -9.43 15.62
CA ARG A 312 -1.59 -9.02 14.81
C ARG A 312 -2.95 -9.44 15.39
N ALA A 313 -3.02 -9.63 16.68
CA ALA A 313 -4.29 -9.85 17.36
C ALA A 313 -4.84 -8.52 17.91
N LEU A 314 -6.06 -8.18 17.56
CA LEU A 314 -6.83 -7.09 18.15
C LEU A 314 -7.79 -7.70 19.17
N ASP A 315 -7.64 -7.33 20.45
CA ASP A 315 -8.41 -7.91 21.56
C ASP A 315 -8.35 -9.45 21.58
N GLY A 316 -7.18 -10.01 21.28
CA GLY A 316 -6.93 -11.45 21.28
C GLY A 316 -7.39 -12.19 20.02
N VAL A 317 -7.99 -11.50 19.03
CA VAL A 317 -8.50 -12.09 17.80
C VAL A 317 -7.72 -11.61 16.56
N GLU A 318 -7.36 -12.54 15.68
CA GLU A 318 -6.80 -12.21 14.37
C GLU A 318 -7.89 -12.04 13.32
N TYR A 319 -7.92 -10.88 12.66
CA TYR A 319 -8.84 -10.57 11.57
C TYR A 319 -8.09 -10.64 10.23
N SER A 320 -8.51 -11.55 9.36
CA SER A 320 -7.88 -11.84 8.05
C SER A 320 -8.91 -11.95 6.93
N GLU A 321 -9.91 -11.07 6.94
CA GLU A 321 -10.99 -11.10 5.97
C GLU A 321 -10.54 -10.49 4.64
N PHE A 322 -11.09 -11.03 3.54
CA PHE A 322 -10.83 -10.57 2.17
C PHE A 322 -12.13 -10.36 1.41
N PRO A 323 -12.17 -9.48 0.38
CA PRO A 323 -13.26 -9.40 -0.58
C PRO A 323 -13.51 -10.77 -1.24
N ARG A 324 -14.81 -11.07 -1.47
CA ARG A 324 -15.26 -12.29 -2.16
C ARG A 324 -15.39 -12.05 -3.64
#